data_717ed3a12c6388c950eb19e7f511b612
#
_entry.id   717ed3a12c6388c950eb19e7f511b612
#
_cell.length_a   1.000
_cell.length_b   1.000
_cell.length_c   1.000
_cell.angle_alpha   90.00
_cell.angle_beta   90.00
_cell.angle_gamma   90.00
#
_symmetry.space_group_name_H-M   'P 1'
#
loop_
_entity.id
_entity.type
_entity.pdbx_description
1 polymer ?
#
loop_
_entity_poly.entity_id
_entity_poly.type
_entity_poly.pdbx_seq_one_letter_code
_entity_poly.pdbx_strand_id
1 'polypeptide(L)'
;GVENAAYYYSSYNAKDTAKAEQYWRKALELNAQFSPALLQMARLNVNQKNYMSARAYLQRFHAVARPSPESLWLGIQTERVLGDKNAEASYSMLLKNGYPDSPQAKQLLGQ
;
A
#
# COMPACT_ATOMS: atom_id res chain seq x y z
N GLY A 1 -2.30 18.23 12.01
CA GLY A 1 -0.97 18.43 11.41
C GLY A 1 -0.91 18.02 9.95
N VAL A 2 0.31 17.89 9.44
CA VAL A 2 0.52 17.52 8.05
C VAL A 2 -0.08 16.14 7.74
N GLU A 3 0.00 15.21 8.67
CA GLU A 3 -0.54 13.86 8.52
C GLU A 3 -2.06 13.88 8.31
N ASN A 4 -2.77 14.71 9.07
CA ASN A 4 -4.22 14.84 8.93
C ASN A 4 -4.59 15.49 7.60
N ALA A 5 -3.84 16.50 7.18
CA ALA A 5 -4.06 17.16 5.89
C ALA A 5 -3.86 16.17 4.73
N ALA A 6 -2.80 15.37 4.80
CA ALA A 6 -2.51 14.36 3.79
C ALA A 6 -3.62 13.33 3.69
N TYR A 7 -4.10 12.86 4.84
CA TYR A 7 -5.19 11.89 4.89
C TYR A 7 -6.46 12.46 4.28
N TYR A 8 -6.80 13.70 4.64
CA TYR A 8 -7.96 14.40 4.09
C TYR A 8 -7.89 14.50 2.57
N TYR A 9 -6.74 14.95 2.04
CA TYR A 9 -6.56 15.07 0.59
C TYR A 9 -6.70 13.72 -0.11
N SER A 10 -6.10 12.69 0.42
CA SER A 10 -6.17 11.35 -0.16
C SER A 10 -7.61 10.84 -0.19
N SER A 11 -8.41 11.16 0.83
CA SER A 11 -9.78 10.67 0.94
C SER A 11 -10.76 11.43 0.05
N TYR A 12 -10.56 12.73 -0.12
CA TYR A 12 -11.56 13.59 -0.76
C TYR A 12 -11.16 14.11 -2.14
N ASN A 13 -9.86 14.12 -2.47
CA ASN A 13 -9.35 14.64 -3.73
C ASN A 13 -8.52 13.60 -4.47
N ALA A 14 -9.15 12.49 -4.82
CA ALA A 14 -8.48 11.40 -5.54
C ALA A 14 -7.89 11.86 -6.88
N LYS A 15 -8.39 12.97 -7.44
CA LYS A 15 -7.89 13.52 -8.70
C LYS A 15 -6.63 14.36 -8.53
N ASP A 16 -6.31 14.79 -7.31
CA ASP A 16 -5.14 15.63 -7.05
C ASP A 16 -4.01 14.76 -6.48
N THR A 17 -3.58 13.80 -7.30
CA THR A 17 -2.56 12.81 -6.91
C THR A 17 -1.23 13.48 -6.56
N ALA A 18 -0.82 14.49 -7.33
CA ALA A 18 0.45 15.18 -7.09
C ALA A 18 0.46 15.87 -5.74
N LYS A 19 -0.64 16.51 -5.37
CA LYS A 19 -0.75 17.22 -4.10
C LYS A 19 -0.80 16.24 -2.93
N ALA A 20 -1.55 15.14 -3.07
CA ALA A 20 -1.60 14.09 -2.07
C ALA A 20 -0.21 13.50 -1.84
N GLU A 21 0.54 13.26 -2.91
CA GLU A 21 1.91 12.75 -2.81
C GLU A 21 2.82 13.71 -2.03
N GLN A 22 2.73 15.02 -2.30
CA GLN A 22 3.51 16.01 -1.56
C GLN A 22 3.23 15.96 -0.06
N TYR A 23 1.96 15.86 0.33
CA TYR A 23 1.58 15.77 1.74
C TYR A 23 2.07 14.48 2.39
N TRP A 24 1.97 13.35 1.70
CA TRP A 24 2.47 12.09 2.24
C TRP A 24 3.98 12.08 2.38
N ARG A 25 4.71 12.67 1.42
CA ARG A 25 6.16 12.80 1.52
C ARG A 25 6.53 13.68 2.70
N LYS A 26 5.80 14.78 2.90
CA LYS A 26 6.03 15.68 4.04
C LYS A 26 5.76 14.98 5.37
N ALA A 27 4.69 14.20 5.44
CA ALA A 27 4.38 13.42 6.62
C ALA A 27 5.52 12.45 6.96
N LEU A 28 6.11 11.81 5.95
CA LEU A 28 7.22 10.88 6.14
C LEU A 28 8.54 11.58 6.50
N GLU A 29 8.73 12.84 6.09
CA GLU A 29 9.85 13.64 6.58
C GLU A 29 9.75 13.88 8.08
N LEU A 30 8.52 14.11 8.56
CA LEU A 30 8.27 14.36 9.98
C LEU A 30 8.29 13.08 10.81
N ASN A 31 7.81 11.98 10.23
CA ASN A 31 7.80 10.67 10.89
C ASN A 31 7.96 9.58 9.82
N ALA A 32 9.18 9.08 9.68
CA ALA A 32 9.50 8.07 8.66
C ALA A 32 8.75 6.74 8.85
N GLN A 33 8.19 6.50 10.02
CA GLN A 33 7.46 5.28 10.36
C GLN A 33 5.96 5.51 10.43
N PHE A 34 5.47 6.60 9.89
CA PHE A 34 4.04 6.90 9.88
C PHE A 34 3.33 5.97 8.90
N SER A 35 2.74 4.90 9.44
CA SER A 35 2.22 3.81 8.61
C SER A 35 1.12 4.23 7.63
N PRO A 36 0.18 5.14 7.96
CA PRO A 36 -0.80 5.58 6.96
C PRO A 36 -0.15 6.19 5.71
N ALA A 37 0.91 6.98 5.89
CA ALA A 37 1.61 7.58 4.76
C ALA A 37 2.35 6.53 3.93
N LEU A 38 2.97 5.55 4.60
CA LEU A 38 3.66 4.46 3.91
C LEU A 38 2.69 3.66 3.03
N LEU A 39 1.51 3.36 3.55
CA LEU A 39 0.51 2.62 2.78
C LEU A 39 -0.01 3.44 1.60
N GLN A 40 -0.29 4.73 1.81
CA GLN A 40 -0.77 5.60 0.74
C GLN A 40 0.28 5.80 -0.36
N MET A 41 1.55 5.92 0.02
CA MET A 41 2.63 6.01 -0.96
C MET A 41 2.77 4.71 -1.75
N ALA A 42 2.59 3.57 -1.09
CA ALA A 42 2.58 2.28 -1.81
C ALA A 42 1.44 2.24 -2.84
N ARG A 43 0.23 2.65 -2.43
CA ARG A 43 -0.93 2.69 -3.34
C ARG A 43 -0.68 3.61 -4.53
N LEU A 44 -0.17 4.81 -4.28
CA LEU A 44 0.13 5.77 -5.35
C LEU A 44 1.13 5.18 -6.34
N ASN A 45 2.17 4.53 -5.84
CA ASN A 45 3.19 3.96 -6.71
C ASN A 45 2.66 2.77 -7.53
N VAL A 46 1.80 1.93 -6.96
CA VAL A 46 1.13 0.87 -7.71
C VAL A 46 0.27 1.48 -8.83
N ASN A 47 -0.50 2.52 -8.50
CA ASN A 47 -1.37 3.18 -9.50
C ASN A 47 -0.57 3.82 -10.63
N GLN A 48 0.63 4.30 -10.33
CA GLN A 48 1.53 4.89 -11.32
C GLN A 48 2.43 3.86 -12.00
N LYS A 49 2.28 2.58 -11.66
CA LYS A 49 3.08 1.46 -12.17
C LYS A 49 4.56 1.57 -11.80
N ASN A 50 4.86 2.24 -10.69
CA ASN A 50 6.21 2.33 -10.12
C ASN A 50 6.39 1.22 -9.08
N TYR A 51 6.49 -0.02 -9.53
CA TYR A 51 6.39 -1.19 -8.66
C TYR A 51 7.60 -1.36 -7.74
N MET A 52 8.80 -0.97 -8.17
CA MET A 52 9.97 -1.03 -7.29
C MET A 52 9.82 -0.09 -6.10
N SER A 53 9.33 1.12 -6.33
CA SER A 53 9.04 2.07 -5.25
C SER A 53 7.91 1.56 -4.36
N ALA A 54 6.87 0.99 -4.96
CA ALA A 54 5.76 0.41 -4.21
C ALA A 54 6.26 -0.70 -3.27
N ARG A 55 7.13 -1.58 -3.77
CA ARG A 55 7.74 -2.63 -2.93
C ARG A 55 8.45 -2.02 -1.73
N ALA A 56 9.25 -0.98 -1.95
CA ALA A 56 9.99 -0.33 -0.86
C ALA A 56 9.07 0.22 0.21
N TYR A 57 8.01 0.91 -0.18
CA TYR A 57 7.04 1.45 0.77
C TYR A 57 6.29 0.34 1.52
N LEU A 58 5.92 -0.74 0.83
CA LEU A 58 5.23 -1.87 1.47
C LEU A 58 6.13 -2.56 2.49
N GLN A 59 7.42 -2.74 2.17
CA GLN A 59 8.37 -3.33 3.11
C GLN A 59 8.50 -2.47 4.36
N ARG A 60 8.56 -1.14 4.20
CA ARG A 60 8.59 -0.22 5.33
C ARG A 60 7.31 -0.29 6.15
N PHE A 61 6.16 -0.35 5.46
CA PHE A 61 4.86 -0.47 6.13
C PHE A 61 4.80 -1.76 6.96
N HIS A 62 5.16 -2.89 6.37
CA HIS A 62 5.08 -4.18 7.07
C HIS A 62 6.10 -4.32 8.20
N ALA A 63 7.13 -3.47 8.23
CA ALA A 63 8.09 -3.43 9.34
C ALA A 63 7.55 -2.72 10.58
N VAL A 64 6.54 -1.83 10.42
CA VAL A 64 6.03 -0.99 11.52
C VAL A 64 4.55 -1.18 11.79
N ALA A 65 3.83 -1.91 10.96
CA ALA A 65 2.39 -2.11 11.11
C ALA A 65 2.01 -3.54 10.76
N ARG A 66 0.89 -4.00 11.34
CA ARG A 66 0.34 -5.31 10.98
C ARG A 66 -0.14 -5.27 9.52
N PRO A 67 0.12 -6.33 8.74
CA PRO A 67 -0.43 -6.40 7.38
C PRO A 67 -1.94 -6.25 7.39
N SER A 68 -2.45 -5.47 6.44
CA SER A 68 -3.89 -5.28 6.23
C SER A 68 -4.31 -5.94 4.93
N PRO A 69 -5.61 -6.18 4.71
CA PRO A 69 -6.07 -6.68 3.41
C PRO A 69 -5.59 -5.84 2.25
N GLU A 70 -5.62 -4.51 2.39
CA GLU A 70 -5.14 -3.61 1.35
C GLU A 70 -3.63 -3.73 1.13
N SER A 71 -2.83 -3.74 2.21
CA SER A 71 -1.38 -3.83 2.05
C SER A 71 -0.97 -5.15 1.41
N LEU A 72 -1.64 -6.23 1.76
CA LEU A 72 -1.38 -7.55 1.17
C LEU A 72 -1.77 -7.59 -0.31
N TRP A 73 -2.91 -7.00 -0.66
CA TRP A 73 -3.34 -6.93 -2.06
C TRP A 73 -2.39 -6.10 -2.92
N LEU A 74 -1.96 -4.95 -2.40
CA LEU A 74 -0.94 -4.13 -3.08
C LEU A 74 0.36 -4.91 -3.26
N GLY A 75 0.74 -5.69 -2.25
CA GLY A 75 1.94 -6.54 -2.33
C GLY A 75 1.81 -7.61 -3.41
N ILE A 76 0.66 -8.26 -3.50
CA ILE A 76 0.39 -9.27 -4.53
C ILE A 76 0.53 -8.65 -5.93
N GLN A 77 -0.12 -7.51 -6.15
CA GLN A 77 -0.06 -6.81 -7.44
C GLN A 77 1.38 -6.44 -7.80
N THR A 78 2.11 -5.91 -6.82
CA THR A 78 3.50 -5.47 -7.00
C THR A 78 4.41 -6.64 -7.36
N GLU A 79 4.38 -7.72 -6.57
CA GLU A 79 5.28 -8.85 -6.79
C GLU A 79 4.91 -9.63 -8.04
N ARG A 80 3.62 -9.64 -8.40
CA ARG A 80 3.18 -10.26 -9.67
C ARG A 80 3.82 -9.59 -10.87
N VAL A 81 3.85 -8.26 -10.89
CA VAL A 81 4.47 -7.52 -11.99
C VAL A 81 5.98 -7.68 -11.98
N LEU A 82 6.59 -7.65 -10.79
CA LEU A 82 8.05 -7.78 -10.66
C LEU A 82 8.54 -9.21 -10.84
N GLY A 83 7.62 -10.18 -10.88
CA GLY A 83 7.96 -11.58 -11.18
C GLY A 83 8.47 -12.38 -9.99
N ASP A 84 8.31 -11.89 -8.77
CA ASP A 84 8.69 -12.64 -7.57
C ASP A 84 7.52 -13.52 -7.13
N LYS A 85 7.51 -14.76 -7.63
CA LYS A 85 6.42 -15.70 -7.37
C LYS A 85 6.36 -16.16 -5.91
N ASN A 86 7.50 -16.22 -5.24
CA ASN A 86 7.54 -16.60 -3.83
C ASN A 86 6.93 -15.52 -2.95
N ALA A 87 7.28 -14.26 -3.19
CA ALA A 87 6.69 -13.14 -2.45
C ALA A 87 5.20 -13.03 -2.74
N GLU A 88 4.79 -13.18 -3.99
CA GLU A 88 3.37 -13.15 -4.37
C GLU A 88 2.59 -14.25 -3.62
N ALA A 89 3.12 -15.46 -3.58
CA ALA A 89 2.49 -16.58 -2.89
C ALA A 89 2.39 -16.34 -1.39
N SER A 90 3.42 -15.78 -0.77
CA SER A 90 3.42 -15.48 0.65
C SER A 90 2.35 -14.45 1.00
N TYR A 91 2.26 -13.36 0.24
CA TYR A 91 1.21 -12.37 0.45
C TYR A 91 -0.18 -12.95 0.23
N SER A 92 -0.35 -13.79 -0.79
CA SER A 92 -1.63 -14.44 -1.09
C SER A 92 -2.08 -15.33 0.06
N MET A 93 -1.17 -16.10 0.62
CA MET A 93 -1.46 -16.97 1.76
C MET A 93 -1.89 -16.16 2.98
N LEU A 94 -1.15 -15.09 3.30
CA LEU A 94 -1.50 -14.22 4.42
C LEU A 94 -2.87 -13.58 4.24
N LEU A 95 -3.20 -13.17 3.03
CA LEU A 95 -4.51 -12.58 2.73
C LEU A 95 -5.64 -13.59 2.89
N LYS A 96 -5.50 -14.76 2.28
CA LYS A 96 -6.52 -15.81 2.34
C LYS A 96 -6.76 -16.32 3.75
N ASN A 97 -5.68 -16.52 4.52
CA ASN A 97 -5.77 -17.11 5.85
C ASN A 97 -6.11 -16.09 6.92
N GLY A 98 -5.61 -14.87 6.81
CA GLY A 98 -5.83 -13.84 7.80
C GLY A 98 -7.10 -13.03 7.61
N TYR A 99 -7.53 -12.86 6.35
CA TYR A 99 -8.65 -11.99 6.01
C TYR A 99 -9.55 -12.61 4.93
N PRO A 100 -10.10 -13.83 5.19
CA PRO A 100 -10.84 -14.56 4.14
C PRO A 100 -12.12 -13.85 3.69
N ASP A 101 -12.71 -13.01 4.54
CA ASP A 101 -13.96 -12.32 4.23
C ASP A 101 -13.74 -10.92 3.64
N SER A 102 -12.48 -10.51 3.47
CA SER A 102 -12.19 -9.19 2.92
C SER A 102 -12.52 -9.12 1.43
N PRO A 103 -12.87 -7.93 0.91
CA PRO A 103 -13.05 -7.76 -0.52
C PRO A 103 -11.82 -8.14 -1.33
N GLN A 104 -10.62 -7.87 -0.78
CA GLN A 104 -9.36 -8.19 -1.44
C GLN A 104 -9.15 -9.71 -1.57
N ALA A 105 -9.47 -10.48 -0.53
CA ALA A 105 -9.38 -11.94 -0.60
C ALA A 105 -10.36 -12.49 -1.62
N LYS A 106 -11.59 -11.96 -1.65
CA LYS A 106 -12.59 -12.38 -2.62
C LYS A 106 -12.15 -12.06 -4.05
N GLN A 107 -11.53 -10.90 -4.25
CA GLN A 107 -11.00 -10.52 -5.55
C GLN A 107 -9.87 -11.45 -5.98
N LEU A 108 -8.99 -11.81 -5.06
CA LEU A 108 -7.91 -12.77 -5.32
C LEU A 108 -8.46 -14.13 -5.73
N LEU A 109 -9.45 -14.64 -5.02
CA LEU A 109 -10.05 -15.95 -5.31
C LEU A 109 -10.85 -15.95 -6.60
N GLY A 110 -11.34 -14.80 -7.05
CA GLY A 110 -12.10 -14.66 -8.29
C GLY A 110 -11.25 -14.58 -9.55
N GLN A 111 -9.94 -14.61 -9.42
CA GLN A 111 -9.04 -14.54 -10.58
C GLN A 111 -8.86 -15.88 -11.28
#